data_27f2e9e4d1a9b6f0d2a8a40d76790687
#
_entry.id   27f2e9e4d1a9b6f0d2a8a40d76790687
#
_cell.length_a   1.000
_cell.length_b   1.000
_cell.length_c   1.000
_cell.angle_alpha   90.00
_cell.angle_beta   90.00
_cell.angle_gamma   90.00
#
_symmetry.space_group_name_H-M   'P 1'
#
loop_
_entity.id
_entity.type
_entity.pdbx_description
1 polymer ?
#
loop_
_entity_poly.entity_id
_entity_poly.type
_entity_poly.pdbx_seq_one_letter_code
_entity_poly.pdbx_strand_id
1 'polypeptide(L)'
;ISVDDFIHHRFDKWTMPEIITPQGVDDKDACLFSEKINGQYMILHRVSSHICGDFVDSLNFRREKVTRCIQIIGPRPGMWDDKKVGIAGPPIKTAHGWILFYHGITEDQQYCLGAALLDPKDPTRVIGRTSQPIMTPVLDWEKEGWIGNVVFPCGQVVRDGVIYLYYGGADHVVGVATIEVRELVRQLTPLR
;
A
#
# COMPACT_ATOMS: atom_id res chain seq x y z
N ILE A 1 18.40 1.83 -12.15
CA ILE A 1 18.39 1.81 -13.62
C ILE A 1 17.48 2.93 -14.15
N SER A 2 17.85 3.59 -15.24
CA SER A 2 16.95 4.54 -15.91
C SER A 2 15.86 3.81 -16.70
N VAL A 3 14.73 4.49 -16.98
CA VAL A 3 13.67 3.92 -17.85
C VAL A 3 14.20 3.64 -19.24
N ASP A 4 15.06 4.50 -19.79
CA ASP A 4 15.69 4.31 -21.09
C ASP A 4 16.59 3.06 -21.12
N ASP A 5 17.42 2.86 -20.09
CA ASP A 5 18.24 1.65 -19.97
C ASP A 5 17.37 0.39 -19.84
N PHE A 6 16.28 0.47 -19.09
CA PHE A 6 15.35 -0.66 -18.91
C PHE A 6 14.68 -1.06 -20.24
N ILE A 7 14.13 -0.06 -20.98
CA ILE A 7 13.49 -0.32 -22.29
C ILE A 7 14.47 -0.91 -23.31
N HIS A 8 15.73 -0.49 -23.25
CA HIS A 8 16.77 -1.01 -24.15
C HIS A 8 17.50 -2.24 -23.62
N HIS A 9 16.95 -2.90 -22.59
CA HIS A 9 17.48 -4.12 -21.97
C HIS A 9 18.93 -4.02 -21.47
N ARG A 10 19.38 -2.81 -21.08
CA ARG A 10 20.70 -2.57 -20.50
C ARG A 10 20.71 -2.86 -19.01
N PHE A 11 20.46 -4.10 -18.62
CA PHE A 11 20.27 -4.50 -17.21
C PHE A 11 21.57 -4.45 -16.39
N ASP A 12 22.73 -4.38 -17.02
CA ASP A 12 24.02 -4.09 -16.40
C ASP A 12 24.08 -2.69 -15.73
N LYS A 13 23.14 -1.79 -16.07
CA LYS A 13 23.01 -0.45 -15.51
C LYS A 13 22.20 -0.39 -14.21
N TRP A 14 21.76 -1.51 -13.64
CA TRP A 14 21.20 -1.52 -12.30
C TRP A 14 22.26 -1.06 -11.28
N THR A 15 21.85 -0.17 -10.38
CA THR A 15 22.68 0.18 -9.24
C THR A 15 22.67 -0.95 -8.20
N MET A 16 23.70 -1.07 -7.41
CA MET A 16 23.70 -2.01 -6.29
C MET A 16 22.57 -1.68 -5.31
N PRO A 17 21.89 -2.69 -4.75
CA PRO A 17 20.85 -2.50 -3.75
C PRO A 17 21.38 -1.75 -2.52
N GLU A 18 20.56 -0.88 -1.96
CA GLU A 18 20.84 -0.12 -0.74
C GLU A 18 19.74 -0.39 0.28
N ILE A 19 20.15 -0.59 1.54
CA ILE A 19 19.20 -0.61 2.65
C ILE A 19 18.77 0.83 2.91
N ILE A 20 17.47 1.10 2.82
CA ILE A 20 16.93 2.47 2.96
C ILE A 20 16.46 2.80 4.37
N THR A 21 16.28 1.79 5.22
CA THR A 21 15.80 1.92 6.60
C THR A 21 16.92 1.62 7.62
N PRO A 22 16.78 2.01 8.90
CA PRO A 22 17.73 1.66 9.94
C PRO A 22 17.82 0.15 10.15
N GLN A 23 19.01 -0.35 10.44
CA GLN A 23 19.22 -1.75 10.79
C GLN A 23 18.58 -2.09 12.13
N GLY A 24 18.04 -3.31 12.26
CA GLY A 24 17.42 -3.81 13.49
C GLY A 24 15.98 -3.35 13.72
N VAL A 25 15.40 -2.62 12.79
CA VAL A 25 13.97 -2.25 12.79
C VAL A 25 13.21 -3.23 11.90
N ASP A 26 12.08 -3.78 12.38
CA ASP A 26 11.14 -4.53 11.53
C ASP A 26 10.39 -3.55 10.63
N ASP A 27 10.94 -3.33 9.43
CA ASP A 27 10.48 -2.34 8.47
C ASP A 27 10.41 -2.96 7.07
N LYS A 28 9.25 -2.90 6.43
CA LYS A 28 9.00 -3.51 5.12
C LYS A 28 7.78 -2.88 4.41
N ASP A 29 7.32 -3.48 3.33
CA ASP A 29 6.15 -3.05 2.54
C ASP A 29 6.28 -1.57 2.11
N ALA A 30 7.41 -1.18 1.55
CA ALA A 30 7.64 0.22 1.18
C ALA A 30 7.09 0.55 -0.21
N CYS A 31 6.55 1.77 -0.35
CA CYS A 31 6.22 2.34 -1.65
C CYS A 31 6.43 3.86 -1.67
N LEU A 32 6.55 4.40 -2.89
CA LEU A 32 6.75 5.82 -3.14
C LEU A 32 5.46 6.43 -3.70
N PHE A 33 5.13 7.65 -3.26
CA PHE A 33 4.09 8.44 -3.95
C PHE A 33 4.51 8.76 -5.38
N SER A 34 3.54 8.81 -6.29
CA SER A 34 3.79 9.06 -7.72
C SER A 34 4.28 10.47 -8.03
N GLU A 35 4.19 11.38 -7.07
CA GLU A 35 4.69 12.76 -7.17
C GLU A 35 5.21 13.24 -5.81
N LYS A 36 5.99 14.32 -5.84
CA LYS A 36 6.47 14.99 -4.63
C LYS A 36 5.33 15.67 -3.88
N ILE A 37 5.33 15.55 -2.57
CA ILE A 37 4.42 16.24 -1.67
C ILE A 37 5.19 17.42 -1.05
N ASN A 38 4.73 18.63 -1.29
CA ASN A 38 5.40 19.89 -0.82
C ASN A 38 6.90 19.94 -1.14
N GLY A 39 7.28 19.43 -2.31
CA GLY A 39 8.67 19.44 -2.79
C GLY A 39 9.53 18.27 -2.34
N GLN A 40 9.07 17.41 -1.43
CA GLN A 40 9.78 16.25 -0.93
C GLN A 40 9.19 14.94 -1.48
N TYR A 41 9.98 13.89 -1.56
CA TYR A 41 9.49 12.53 -1.82
C TYR A 41 8.86 11.97 -0.55
N MET A 42 7.64 11.47 -0.64
CA MET A 42 6.98 10.76 0.46
C MET A 42 7.06 9.26 0.22
N ILE A 43 7.59 8.57 1.20
CA ILE A 43 7.72 7.11 1.21
C ILE A 43 6.80 6.57 2.29
N LEU A 44 5.94 5.63 1.93
CA LEU A 44 5.23 4.82 2.89
C LEU A 44 6.05 3.56 3.16
N HIS A 45 6.06 3.15 4.42
CA HIS A 45 6.70 1.90 4.85
C HIS A 45 5.94 1.35 6.07
N ARG A 46 6.16 0.08 6.39
CA ARG A 46 5.49 -0.55 7.52
C ARG A 46 6.47 -0.84 8.63
N VAL A 47 6.36 -0.11 9.73
CA VAL A 47 7.11 -0.37 10.95
C VAL A 47 6.27 -1.24 11.86
N SER A 48 6.72 -2.47 12.11
CA SER A 48 6.00 -3.46 12.92
C SER A 48 4.57 -3.70 12.40
N SER A 49 3.54 -3.19 13.06
CA SER A 49 2.11 -3.38 12.71
C SER A 49 1.48 -2.16 12.05
N HIS A 50 2.21 -1.05 11.86
CA HIS A 50 1.67 0.25 11.43
C HIS A 50 2.22 0.68 10.09
N ILE A 51 1.38 1.29 9.26
CA ILE A 51 1.80 2.02 8.06
C ILE A 51 2.27 3.41 8.49
N CYS A 52 3.53 3.69 8.20
CA CYS A 52 4.21 4.94 8.48
C CYS A 52 4.52 5.69 7.18
N GLY A 53 4.74 6.98 7.29
CA GLY A 53 5.29 7.81 6.22
C GLY A 53 6.56 8.51 6.67
N ASP A 54 7.47 8.75 5.73
CA ASP A 54 8.61 9.64 5.90
C ASP A 54 8.79 10.50 4.66
N PHE A 55 9.40 11.67 4.83
CA PHE A 55 9.73 12.60 3.76
C PHE A 55 11.24 12.67 3.60
N VAL A 56 11.69 12.54 2.36
CA VAL A 56 13.10 12.65 2.00
C VAL A 56 13.28 13.66 0.86
N ASP A 57 14.38 14.39 0.89
CA ASP A 57 14.69 15.38 -0.15
C ASP A 57 15.22 14.72 -1.43
N SER A 58 15.85 13.54 -1.27
CA SER A 58 16.51 12.82 -2.34
C SER A 58 16.23 11.32 -2.26
N LEU A 59 16.15 10.67 -3.43
CA LEU A 59 16.15 9.20 -3.54
C LEU A 59 17.58 8.60 -3.53
N ASN A 60 18.58 9.39 -3.17
CA ASN A 60 19.94 8.89 -2.97
C ASN A 60 20.10 8.35 -1.55
N PHE A 61 19.68 7.11 -1.34
CA PHE A 61 19.68 6.46 -0.04
C PHE A 61 21.06 6.10 0.52
N ARG A 62 22.16 6.40 -0.17
CA ARG A 62 23.51 6.40 0.40
C ARG A 62 23.73 7.58 1.35
N ARG A 63 23.04 8.69 1.10
CA ARG A 63 23.19 9.94 1.87
C ARG A 63 22.03 10.20 2.81
N GLU A 64 20.86 9.74 2.46
CA GLU A 64 19.62 9.98 3.21
C GLU A 64 18.90 8.65 3.43
N LYS A 65 18.36 8.42 4.60
CA LYS A 65 17.65 7.20 4.96
C LYS A 65 16.23 7.53 5.38
N VAL A 66 15.34 6.56 5.24
CA VAL A 66 13.99 6.58 5.82
C VAL A 66 14.15 6.25 7.32
N THR A 67 13.98 7.24 8.17
CA THR A 67 14.31 7.11 9.61
C THR A 67 13.15 7.46 10.52
N ARG A 68 12.14 8.18 10.01
CA ARG A 68 10.97 8.61 10.78
C ARG A 68 9.80 7.69 10.50
N CYS A 69 8.96 7.49 11.50
CA CYS A 69 7.65 6.86 11.35
C CYS A 69 6.59 7.90 11.75
N ILE A 70 6.10 8.66 10.77
CA ILE A 70 4.87 9.43 10.93
C ILE A 70 3.74 8.41 10.76
N GLN A 71 3.12 7.99 11.86
CA GLN A 71 2.07 6.98 11.81
C GLN A 71 0.86 7.49 11.02
N ILE A 72 0.48 6.77 9.95
CA ILE A 72 -0.66 7.09 9.09
C ILE A 72 -1.83 6.17 9.38
N ILE A 73 -1.60 4.86 9.30
CA ILE A 73 -2.61 3.84 9.57
C ILE A 73 -2.06 2.84 10.57
N GLY A 74 -2.81 2.60 11.64
CA GLY A 74 -2.56 1.54 12.61
C GLY A 74 -3.70 0.51 12.66
N PRO A 75 -3.48 -0.61 13.34
CA PRO A 75 -4.53 -1.54 13.69
C PRO A 75 -5.68 -0.87 14.44
N ARG A 76 -6.90 -1.37 14.29
CA ARG A 76 -8.10 -0.88 15.00
C ARG A 76 -8.62 -1.98 15.92
N PRO A 77 -8.46 -1.85 17.23
CA PRO A 77 -8.91 -2.85 18.19
C PRO A 77 -10.39 -3.23 18.00
N GLY A 78 -10.67 -4.53 17.92
CA GLY A 78 -12.02 -5.08 17.73
C GLY A 78 -12.59 -4.95 16.32
N MET A 79 -11.78 -4.52 15.35
CA MET A 79 -12.16 -4.48 13.94
C MET A 79 -11.42 -5.56 13.14
N TRP A 80 -11.76 -5.70 11.86
CA TRP A 80 -11.19 -6.71 10.96
C TRP A 80 -9.67 -6.54 10.69
N ASP A 81 -9.11 -5.40 11.04
CA ASP A 81 -7.70 -5.05 10.85
C ASP A 81 -7.00 -4.75 12.19
N ASP A 82 -7.34 -5.51 13.23
CA ASP A 82 -6.89 -5.23 14.59
C ASP A 82 -5.50 -5.77 14.94
N LYS A 83 -4.95 -6.71 14.18
CA LYS A 83 -3.61 -7.28 14.47
C LYS A 83 -2.48 -6.52 13.79
N LYS A 84 -2.63 -6.25 12.51
CA LYS A 84 -1.60 -5.64 11.68
C LYS A 84 -2.21 -5.04 10.43
N VAL A 85 -1.59 -3.99 9.94
CA VAL A 85 -1.87 -3.41 8.62
C VAL A 85 -0.58 -3.30 7.81
N GLY A 86 -0.68 -3.39 6.48
CA GLY A 86 0.47 -3.22 5.59
C GLY A 86 0.06 -2.73 4.19
N ILE A 87 1.00 -2.13 3.50
CA ILE A 87 0.77 -1.42 2.23
C ILE A 87 0.56 -2.41 1.09
N ALA A 88 -0.38 -2.12 0.20
CA ALA A 88 -0.59 -2.88 -1.03
C ALA A 88 0.25 -2.38 -2.21
N GLY A 89 0.50 -1.09 -2.28
CA GLY A 89 1.24 -0.44 -3.37
C GLY A 89 1.13 1.08 -3.30
N PRO A 90 1.70 1.79 -4.29
CA PRO A 90 1.67 3.25 -4.31
C PRO A 90 0.25 3.81 -4.27
N PRO A 91 -0.02 4.88 -3.51
CA PRO A 91 -1.34 5.49 -3.47
C PRO A 91 -1.77 6.05 -4.83
N ILE A 92 -3.06 5.94 -5.13
CA ILE A 92 -3.67 6.47 -6.35
C ILE A 92 -4.15 7.89 -6.09
N LYS A 93 -3.66 8.85 -6.89
CA LYS A 93 -4.13 10.24 -6.83
C LYS A 93 -5.51 10.38 -7.43
N THR A 94 -6.40 11.07 -6.71
CA THR A 94 -7.74 11.44 -7.19
C THR A 94 -8.01 12.92 -6.87
N ALA A 95 -9.11 13.47 -7.41
CA ALA A 95 -9.56 14.82 -7.07
C ALA A 95 -9.95 14.98 -5.59
N HIS A 96 -10.23 13.88 -4.89
CA HIS A 96 -10.70 13.88 -3.49
C HIS A 96 -9.59 13.56 -2.48
N GLY A 97 -8.43 13.13 -2.93
CA GLY A 97 -7.31 12.70 -2.10
C GLY A 97 -6.58 11.49 -2.69
N TRP A 98 -5.76 10.87 -1.88
CA TRP A 98 -4.97 9.69 -2.27
C TRP A 98 -5.63 8.42 -1.76
N ILE A 99 -6.02 7.52 -2.65
CA ILE A 99 -6.50 6.19 -2.27
C ILE A 99 -5.31 5.31 -1.96
N LEU A 100 -5.23 4.84 -0.74
CA LEU A 100 -4.25 3.83 -0.29
C LEU A 100 -4.97 2.51 -0.05
N PHE A 101 -4.64 1.49 -0.84
CA PHE A 101 -5.00 0.12 -0.53
C PHE A 101 -4.04 -0.46 0.50
N TYR A 102 -4.58 -1.25 1.42
CA TYR A 102 -3.79 -1.90 2.45
C TYR A 102 -4.39 -3.26 2.81
N HIS A 103 -3.55 -4.18 3.26
CA HIS A 103 -4.03 -5.40 3.88
C HIS A 103 -4.16 -5.22 5.38
N GLY A 104 -5.16 -5.82 5.97
CA GLY A 104 -5.34 -5.97 7.42
C GLY A 104 -5.37 -7.45 7.78
N ILE A 105 -4.93 -7.76 9.00
CA ILE A 105 -4.99 -9.11 9.55
C ILE A 105 -6.02 -9.13 10.66
N THR A 106 -6.98 -10.08 10.56
CA THR A 106 -8.01 -10.30 11.58
C THR A 106 -7.49 -11.09 12.78
N GLU A 107 -8.27 -11.16 13.86
CA GLU A 107 -7.99 -12.02 15.02
C GLU A 107 -7.72 -13.46 14.60
N ASP A 108 -8.51 -13.99 13.65
CA ASP A 108 -8.40 -15.36 13.12
C ASP A 108 -7.32 -15.51 12.04
N GLN A 109 -6.36 -14.59 11.97
CA GLN A 109 -5.23 -14.61 11.03
C GLN A 109 -5.62 -14.60 9.54
N GLN A 110 -6.80 -14.08 9.18
CA GLN A 110 -7.17 -13.87 7.79
C GLN A 110 -6.57 -12.57 7.27
N TYR A 111 -6.02 -12.61 6.07
CA TYR A 111 -5.57 -11.41 5.36
C TYR A 111 -6.68 -10.87 4.49
N CYS A 112 -7.12 -9.66 4.78
CA CYS A 112 -8.20 -8.97 4.10
C CYS A 112 -7.72 -7.66 3.49
N LEU A 113 -8.41 -7.20 2.45
CA LEU A 113 -8.14 -5.94 1.78
C LEU A 113 -9.03 -4.83 2.31
N GLY A 114 -8.44 -3.66 2.56
CA GLY A 114 -9.16 -2.41 2.80
C GLY A 114 -8.60 -1.25 2.00
N ALA A 115 -9.25 -0.10 2.12
CA ALA A 115 -8.77 1.15 1.55
C ALA A 115 -8.92 2.31 2.52
N ALA A 116 -8.03 3.28 2.35
CA ALA A 116 -8.10 4.57 3.02
C ALA A 116 -8.00 5.71 2.01
N LEU A 117 -8.60 6.84 2.32
CA LEU A 117 -8.46 8.09 1.61
C LEU A 117 -7.60 9.01 2.45
N LEU A 118 -6.46 9.43 1.91
CA LEU A 118 -5.55 10.37 2.55
C LEU A 118 -5.83 11.78 2.01
N ASP A 119 -5.60 12.79 2.84
CA ASP A 119 -5.80 14.19 2.48
C ASP A 119 -4.95 14.56 1.25
N PRO A 120 -5.50 15.29 0.27
CA PRO A 120 -4.79 15.61 -0.96
C PRO A 120 -3.59 16.53 -0.77
N LYS A 121 -3.57 17.34 0.29
CA LYS A 121 -2.50 18.31 0.59
C LYS A 121 -1.55 17.81 1.67
N ASP A 122 -2.05 17.02 2.59
CA ASP A 122 -1.29 16.42 3.69
C ASP A 122 -1.60 14.92 3.78
N PRO A 123 -0.96 14.07 2.98
CA PRO A 123 -1.24 12.62 2.96
C PRO A 123 -0.89 11.88 4.26
N THR A 124 -0.33 12.55 5.25
CA THR A 124 -0.18 11.98 6.60
C THR A 124 -1.52 11.88 7.34
N ARG A 125 -2.56 12.56 6.85
CA ARG A 125 -3.91 12.58 7.44
C ARG A 125 -4.84 11.65 6.68
N VAL A 126 -5.43 10.71 7.40
CA VAL A 126 -6.51 9.86 6.90
C VAL A 126 -7.84 10.61 7.02
N ILE A 127 -8.53 10.84 5.90
CA ILE A 127 -9.83 11.52 5.84
C ILE A 127 -10.99 10.56 5.59
N GLY A 128 -10.69 9.30 5.24
CA GLY A 128 -11.65 8.21 5.10
C GLY A 128 -10.97 6.85 5.21
N ARG A 129 -11.65 5.86 5.75
CA ARG A 129 -11.14 4.48 5.85
C ARG A 129 -12.32 3.50 5.88
N THR A 130 -12.25 2.42 5.13
CA THR A 130 -13.30 1.41 5.10
C THR A 130 -13.53 0.82 6.49
N SER A 131 -14.80 0.77 6.92
CA SER A 131 -15.19 0.16 8.20
C SER A 131 -15.19 -1.37 8.12
N GLN A 132 -15.53 -1.89 6.94
CA GLN A 132 -15.47 -3.32 6.62
C GLN A 132 -14.38 -3.57 5.57
N PRO A 133 -13.83 -4.79 5.46
CA PRO A 133 -12.92 -5.11 4.39
C PRO A 133 -13.63 -5.03 3.03
N ILE A 134 -12.92 -4.59 2.00
CA ILE A 134 -13.40 -4.58 0.62
C ILE A 134 -13.41 -6.01 0.06
N MET A 135 -12.41 -6.80 0.43
CA MET A 135 -12.29 -8.20 0.06
C MET A 135 -11.82 -9.03 1.25
N THR A 136 -12.42 -10.20 1.37
CA THR A 136 -12.04 -11.26 2.32
C THR A 136 -11.84 -12.56 1.55
N PRO A 137 -11.11 -13.54 2.09
CA PRO A 137 -10.96 -14.84 1.46
C PRO A 137 -12.31 -15.58 1.40
N VAL A 138 -12.93 -15.64 0.23
CA VAL A 138 -14.24 -16.29 0.01
C VAL A 138 -14.18 -17.43 -1.00
N LEU A 139 -13.29 -17.32 -1.99
CA LEU A 139 -13.10 -18.33 -3.03
C LEU A 139 -12.20 -19.47 -2.53
N ASP A 140 -12.37 -20.69 -3.05
CA ASP A 140 -11.59 -21.84 -2.61
C ASP A 140 -10.09 -21.62 -2.74
N TRP A 141 -9.64 -21.01 -3.85
CA TRP A 141 -8.24 -20.70 -4.10
C TRP A 141 -7.69 -19.50 -3.29
N GLU A 142 -8.54 -18.79 -2.53
CA GLU A 142 -8.15 -17.80 -1.52
C GLU A 142 -8.05 -18.41 -0.12
N LYS A 143 -8.74 -19.54 0.10
CA LYS A 143 -8.78 -20.27 1.36
C LYS A 143 -7.75 -21.39 1.44
N GLU A 144 -7.44 -22.01 0.31
CA GLU A 144 -6.59 -23.19 0.24
C GLU A 144 -5.35 -22.92 -0.63
N GLY A 145 -4.15 -23.05 -0.04
CA GLY A 145 -2.88 -22.84 -0.68
C GLY A 145 -1.72 -23.04 0.28
N TRP A 146 -0.59 -22.40 0.05
CA TRP A 146 0.56 -22.49 0.94
C TRP A 146 0.28 -21.80 2.29
N ILE A 147 -0.41 -20.68 2.26
CA ILE A 147 -0.95 -20.00 3.44
C ILE A 147 -2.43 -19.74 3.16
N GLY A 148 -3.29 -20.45 3.85
CA GLY A 148 -4.74 -20.34 3.64
C GLY A 148 -5.33 -19.05 4.20
N ASN A 149 -6.53 -18.69 3.71
CA ASN A 149 -7.28 -17.49 4.10
C ASN A 149 -6.54 -16.18 3.84
N VAL A 150 -6.00 -16.01 2.64
CA VAL A 150 -5.22 -14.84 2.24
C VAL A 150 -5.77 -14.20 0.98
N VAL A 151 -6.12 -12.92 1.08
CA VAL A 151 -6.22 -11.96 -0.01
C VAL A 151 -5.15 -10.90 0.21
N PHE A 152 -4.02 -11.02 -0.51
CA PHE A 152 -2.86 -10.15 -0.32
C PHE A 152 -2.66 -9.24 -1.53
N PRO A 153 -3.04 -7.96 -1.43
CA PRO A 153 -2.89 -7.02 -2.54
C PRO A 153 -1.40 -6.76 -2.84
N CYS A 154 -1.02 -6.85 -4.11
CA CYS A 154 0.36 -6.72 -4.57
C CYS A 154 0.62 -5.46 -5.39
N GLY A 155 -0.43 -4.90 -5.99
CA GLY A 155 -0.32 -3.70 -6.80
C GLY A 155 -1.60 -3.39 -7.56
N GLN A 156 -1.68 -2.18 -8.08
CA GLN A 156 -2.86 -1.71 -8.80
C GLN A 156 -2.47 -0.80 -9.96
N VAL A 157 -3.35 -0.74 -10.95
CA VAL A 157 -3.29 0.21 -12.06
C VAL A 157 -4.67 0.81 -12.30
N VAL A 158 -4.71 2.08 -12.68
CA VAL A 158 -5.95 2.75 -13.09
C VAL A 158 -5.96 2.89 -14.60
N ARG A 159 -7.03 2.41 -15.22
CA ARG A 159 -7.27 2.57 -16.65
C ARG A 159 -8.73 2.93 -16.87
N ASP A 160 -8.98 4.01 -17.60
CA ASP A 160 -10.33 4.46 -17.97
C ASP A 160 -11.29 4.60 -16.78
N GLY A 161 -10.76 5.09 -15.64
CA GLY A 161 -11.53 5.27 -14.39
C GLY A 161 -11.79 4.00 -13.60
N VAL A 162 -11.26 2.86 -14.04
CA VAL A 162 -11.36 1.56 -13.36
C VAL A 162 -10.01 1.22 -12.72
N ILE A 163 -10.04 0.82 -11.46
CA ILE A 163 -8.90 0.26 -10.75
C ILE A 163 -8.87 -1.24 -11.02
N TYR A 164 -7.74 -1.73 -11.48
CA TYR A 164 -7.41 -3.16 -11.57
C TYR A 164 -6.44 -3.45 -10.43
N LEU A 165 -6.90 -4.20 -9.43
CA LEU A 165 -6.13 -4.58 -8.28
C LEU A 165 -5.68 -6.02 -8.43
N TYR A 166 -4.37 -6.25 -8.45
CA TYR A 166 -3.76 -7.57 -8.49
C TYR A 166 -3.45 -8.02 -7.09
N TYR A 167 -3.78 -9.28 -6.76
CA TYR A 167 -3.58 -9.83 -5.43
C TYR A 167 -3.19 -11.31 -5.47
N GLY A 168 -2.47 -11.74 -4.45
CA GLY A 168 -2.20 -13.15 -4.18
C GLY A 168 -3.36 -13.79 -3.41
N GLY A 169 -3.82 -14.95 -3.85
CA GLY A 169 -4.76 -15.80 -3.14
C GLY A 169 -4.04 -16.97 -2.50
N ALA A 170 -4.18 -17.13 -1.18
CA ALA A 170 -3.60 -18.22 -0.37
C ALA A 170 -2.10 -18.48 -0.62
N ASP A 171 -1.32 -17.43 -0.95
CA ASP A 171 0.11 -17.50 -1.34
C ASP A 171 0.42 -18.49 -2.48
N HIS A 172 -0.57 -18.78 -3.32
CA HIS A 172 -0.45 -19.82 -4.34
C HIS A 172 -0.82 -19.35 -5.76
N VAL A 173 -1.78 -18.43 -5.88
CA VAL A 173 -2.27 -17.95 -7.18
C VAL A 173 -2.33 -16.43 -7.22
N VAL A 174 -2.48 -15.87 -8.42
CA VAL A 174 -2.68 -14.44 -8.63
C VAL A 174 -4.10 -14.21 -9.17
N GLY A 175 -4.84 -13.35 -8.48
CA GLY A 175 -6.15 -12.86 -8.89
C GLY A 175 -6.11 -11.39 -9.32
N VAL A 176 -7.16 -10.96 -10.00
CA VAL A 176 -7.44 -9.54 -10.29
C VAL A 176 -8.88 -9.22 -9.93
N ALA A 177 -9.06 -8.12 -9.20
CA ALA A 177 -10.37 -7.54 -8.90
C ALA A 177 -10.44 -6.14 -9.50
N THR A 178 -11.65 -5.67 -9.81
CA THR A 178 -11.86 -4.34 -10.39
C THR A 178 -12.91 -3.55 -9.61
N ILE A 179 -12.69 -2.23 -9.50
CA ILE A 179 -13.67 -1.28 -8.97
C ILE A 179 -13.50 0.07 -9.67
N GLU A 180 -14.60 0.77 -9.91
CA GLU A 180 -14.51 2.14 -10.39
C GLU A 180 -13.96 3.08 -9.31
N VAL A 181 -13.05 3.98 -9.70
CA VAL A 181 -12.47 4.99 -8.79
C VAL A 181 -13.56 5.79 -8.08
N ARG A 182 -14.58 6.25 -8.81
CA ARG A 182 -15.67 7.05 -8.25
C ARG A 182 -16.48 6.29 -7.19
N GLU A 183 -16.70 5.00 -7.40
CA GLU A 183 -17.44 4.16 -6.44
C GLU A 183 -16.65 3.97 -5.15
N LEU A 184 -15.36 3.69 -5.26
CA LEU A 184 -14.50 3.54 -4.09
C LEU A 184 -14.38 4.85 -3.30
N VAL A 185 -14.18 5.98 -4.00
CA VAL A 185 -14.13 7.30 -3.34
C VAL A 185 -15.43 7.60 -2.60
N ARG A 186 -16.60 7.28 -3.18
CA ARG A 186 -17.89 7.45 -2.54
C ARG A 186 -18.00 6.67 -1.23
N GLN A 187 -17.48 5.45 -1.20
CA GLN A 187 -17.47 4.61 0.02
C GLN A 187 -16.48 5.14 1.08
N LEU A 188 -15.41 5.79 0.67
CA LEU A 188 -14.38 6.34 1.55
C LEU A 188 -14.69 7.74 2.08
N THR A 189 -15.57 8.48 1.39
CA THR A 189 -15.96 9.82 1.80
C THR A 189 -17.09 9.73 2.84
N PRO A 190 -16.92 10.28 4.06
CA PRO A 190 -18.01 10.31 5.05
C PRO A 190 -19.25 10.97 4.46
N LEU A 191 -20.42 10.37 4.64
CA LEU A 191 -21.70 11.05 4.39
C LEU A 191 -21.76 12.28 5.32
N ARG A 192 -21.89 13.45 4.70
CA ARG A 192 -22.06 14.72 5.43
C ARG A 192 -23.45 14.81 6.04
#